data_6f59079c1e0b50283fd0f1ad15a4b6b8
#
_entry.id   6f59079c1e0b50283fd0f1ad15a4b6b8
#
_cell.length_a   1.000
_cell.length_b   1.000
_cell.length_c   1.000
_cell.angle_alpha   90.00
_cell.angle_beta   90.00
_cell.angle_gamma   90.00
#
_symmetry.space_group_name_H-M   'P 1'
#
loop_
_entity.id
_entity.type
_entity.pdbx_description
1 polymer ?
#
loop_
_entity_poly.entity_id
_entity_poly.type
_entity_poly.pdbx_seq_one_letter_code
_entity_poly.pdbx_strand_id
1 'polypeptide(L)'
;MQRVFCCLLFCESITMSTFSNTSSKLLMAIGAMVGVVLASNYLVQFPVDLVIAGFNLADLFTWGAFTYPIAFLVTDITNRRFGPGQARIVVLAGFALAVVLSLWLATPRIAVASGTAFLIAQLLDVSLFNRLRYSKTWWKAPVVSSVTASVLDTALFFTLAFAASLVVLGPNDDFAIEAAPLFALGFEAPRWMSWALGDLAVKVLAVALLLVPYRLLIGFIREAGSQRPDEAAV
;
A
#
# COMPACT_ATOMS: atom_id res chain seq x y z
N MET A 1 39.56 37.88 2.41
CA MET A 1 39.30 36.89 1.37
C MET A 1 39.26 35.44 1.89
N GLN A 2 39.98 35.09 2.96
CA GLN A 2 40.06 33.72 3.52
C GLN A 2 38.79 33.21 4.27
N ARG A 3 37.95 34.10 4.83
CA ARG A 3 36.73 33.72 5.57
C ARG A 3 35.54 33.31 4.69
N VAL A 4 35.48 33.76 3.45
CA VAL A 4 34.40 33.44 2.52
C VAL A 4 34.59 32.04 1.92
N PHE A 5 35.87 31.65 1.71
CA PHE A 5 36.19 30.32 1.15
C PHE A 5 35.90 29.16 2.13
N CYS A 6 36.10 29.41 3.44
CA CYS A 6 35.82 28.41 4.47
C CYS A 6 34.28 28.13 4.63
N CYS A 7 33.47 29.19 4.44
CA CYS A 7 31.99 29.05 4.55
C CYS A 7 31.38 28.28 3.35
N LEU A 8 31.98 28.46 2.15
CA LEU A 8 31.55 27.71 0.94
C LEU A 8 31.91 26.24 1.03
N LEU A 9 33.10 25.87 1.46
CA LEU A 9 33.51 24.46 1.62
C LEU A 9 32.75 23.75 2.75
N PHE A 10 32.41 24.48 3.82
CA PHE A 10 31.61 23.92 4.91
C PHE A 10 30.13 23.74 4.50
N CYS A 11 29.61 24.65 3.68
CA CYS A 11 28.24 24.54 3.12
C CYS A 11 28.14 23.39 2.12
N GLU A 12 29.14 23.17 1.25
CA GLU A 12 29.17 22.01 0.34
C GLU A 12 29.29 20.68 1.07
N SER A 13 30.12 20.60 2.13
CA SER A 13 30.25 19.37 2.92
C SER A 13 28.95 19.01 3.65
N ILE A 14 28.20 19.99 4.18
CA ILE A 14 26.92 19.77 4.85
C ILE A 14 25.82 19.36 3.84
N THR A 15 25.82 19.99 2.67
CA THR A 15 24.85 19.61 1.61
C THR A 15 25.13 18.23 1.06
N MET A 16 26.37 17.84 0.82
CA MET A 16 26.73 16.50 0.37
C MET A 16 26.41 15.41 1.41
N SER A 17 26.68 15.64 2.69
CA SER A 17 26.40 14.66 3.75
C SER A 17 24.90 14.48 4.00
N THR A 18 24.12 15.56 3.93
CA THR A 18 22.65 15.49 4.03
C THR A 18 22.03 14.83 2.80
N PHE A 19 22.52 15.09 1.61
CA PHE A 19 22.05 14.47 0.37
C PHE A 19 22.32 12.96 0.35
N SER A 20 23.53 12.54 0.74
CA SER A 20 23.91 11.13 0.87
C SER A 20 23.03 10.39 1.87
N ASN A 21 22.72 10.99 3.03
CA ASN A 21 21.88 10.39 4.05
C ASN A 21 20.41 10.27 3.62
N THR A 22 19.89 11.21 2.83
CA THR A 22 18.52 11.19 2.30
C THR A 22 18.38 10.12 1.22
N SER A 23 19.34 10.02 0.31
CA SER A 23 19.37 9.01 -0.75
C SER A 23 19.42 7.59 -0.18
N SER A 24 20.25 7.35 0.84
CA SER A 24 20.37 6.07 1.51
C SER A 24 19.04 5.64 2.17
N LYS A 25 18.35 6.57 2.83
CA LYS A 25 17.05 6.29 3.48
C LYS A 25 15.92 6.07 2.47
N LEU A 26 15.94 6.74 1.33
CA LEU A 26 15.00 6.49 0.25
C LEU A 26 15.22 5.10 -0.36
N LEU A 27 16.47 4.69 -0.56
CA LEU A 27 16.81 3.33 -1.00
C LEU A 27 16.31 2.28 -0.02
N MET A 28 16.37 2.54 1.29
CA MET A 28 15.78 1.65 2.30
C MET A 28 14.25 1.56 2.15
N ALA A 29 13.56 2.66 1.89
CA ALA A 29 12.13 2.66 1.65
C ALA A 29 11.74 1.88 0.38
N ILE A 30 12.51 2.05 -0.70
CA ILE A 30 12.35 1.25 -1.93
C ILE A 30 12.61 -0.23 -1.64
N GLY A 31 13.68 -0.56 -0.92
CA GLY A 31 13.99 -1.93 -0.52
C GLY A 31 12.88 -2.55 0.34
N ALA A 32 12.32 -1.80 1.28
CA ALA A 32 11.19 -2.24 2.08
C ALA A 32 9.94 -2.50 1.22
N MET A 33 9.61 -1.61 0.29
CA MET A 33 8.50 -1.80 -0.66
C MET A 33 8.72 -3.04 -1.53
N VAL A 34 9.92 -3.20 -2.08
CA VAL A 34 10.31 -4.39 -2.87
C VAL A 34 10.15 -5.66 -2.04
N GLY A 35 10.62 -5.66 -0.79
CA GLY A 35 10.46 -6.79 0.13
C GLY A 35 9.00 -7.14 0.41
N VAL A 36 8.15 -6.13 0.66
CA VAL A 36 6.72 -6.32 0.87
C VAL A 36 6.04 -6.90 -0.37
N VAL A 37 6.33 -6.34 -1.55
CA VAL A 37 5.75 -6.82 -2.82
C VAL A 37 6.17 -8.27 -3.11
N LEU A 38 7.44 -8.62 -2.92
CA LEU A 38 7.93 -9.99 -3.06
C LEU A 38 7.23 -10.94 -2.09
N ALA A 39 7.19 -10.58 -0.81
CA ALA A 39 6.56 -11.39 0.23
C ALA A 39 5.06 -11.59 -0.06
N SER A 40 4.34 -10.53 -0.42
CA SER A 40 2.91 -10.60 -0.71
C SER A 40 2.61 -11.48 -1.93
N ASN A 41 3.36 -11.32 -3.02
CA ASN A 41 3.19 -12.16 -4.22
C ASN A 41 3.54 -13.63 -3.99
N TYR A 42 4.49 -13.92 -3.09
CA TYR A 42 4.78 -15.29 -2.67
C TYR A 42 3.67 -15.84 -1.77
N LEU A 43 3.28 -15.09 -0.75
CA LEU A 43 2.32 -15.53 0.27
C LEU A 43 0.88 -15.62 -0.24
N VAL A 44 0.53 -14.92 -1.34
CA VAL A 44 -0.80 -15.06 -1.96
C VAL A 44 -1.06 -16.47 -2.50
N GLN A 45 -0.03 -17.27 -2.72
CA GLN A 45 -0.15 -18.65 -3.17
C GLN A 45 -0.52 -19.62 -2.04
N PHE A 46 -0.49 -19.19 -0.78
CA PHE A 46 -0.78 -20.00 0.40
C PHE A 46 -2.09 -19.57 1.04
N PRO A 47 -3.15 -20.41 0.96
CA PRO A 47 -4.40 -20.15 1.67
C PRO A 47 -4.19 -20.22 3.19
N VAL A 48 -5.03 -19.50 3.94
CA VAL A 48 -5.01 -19.53 5.40
C VAL A 48 -5.85 -20.71 5.89
N ASP A 49 -5.24 -21.86 6.03
CA ASP A 49 -5.93 -23.08 6.46
C ASP A 49 -6.16 -23.08 7.99
N LEU A 50 -7.16 -22.32 8.40
CA LEU A 50 -7.63 -22.19 9.77
C LEU A 50 -9.15 -22.27 9.81
N VAL A 51 -9.71 -23.09 10.68
CA VAL A 51 -11.15 -23.20 10.89
C VAL A 51 -11.54 -22.39 12.11
N ILE A 52 -12.35 -21.33 11.92
CA ILE A 52 -12.89 -20.50 13.00
C ILE A 52 -14.41 -20.50 12.91
N ALA A 53 -15.07 -20.87 14.02
CA ALA A 53 -16.53 -20.94 14.11
C ALA A 53 -17.21 -21.78 13.00
N GLY A 54 -16.53 -22.83 12.51
CA GLY A 54 -17.04 -23.71 11.46
C GLY A 54 -16.76 -23.23 10.03
N PHE A 55 -16.14 -22.07 9.84
CA PHE A 55 -15.72 -21.55 8.53
C PHE A 55 -14.23 -21.80 8.32
N ASN A 56 -13.87 -22.40 7.18
CA ASN A 56 -12.46 -22.48 6.79
C ASN A 56 -12.04 -21.16 6.14
N LEU A 57 -11.05 -20.49 6.75
CA LEU A 57 -10.54 -19.23 6.26
C LEU A 57 -9.80 -19.37 4.93
N ALA A 58 -9.33 -20.57 4.58
CA ALA A 58 -8.74 -20.86 3.27
C ALA A 58 -9.69 -20.56 2.10
N ASP A 59 -11.00 -20.66 2.33
CA ASP A 59 -12.02 -20.35 1.34
C ASP A 59 -12.23 -18.84 1.12
N LEU A 60 -11.63 -18.00 1.98
CA LEU A 60 -11.86 -16.56 1.99
C LEU A 60 -10.62 -15.76 1.60
N PHE A 61 -9.43 -16.13 2.09
CA PHE A 61 -8.22 -15.36 1.85
C PHE A 61 -6.93 -16.17 2.00
N THR A 62 -5.86 -15.57 1.54
CA THR A 62 -4.51 -16.10 1.58
C THR A 62 -3.63 -15.30 2.55
N TRP A 63 -2.46 -15.82 2.91
CA TRP A 63 -1.48 -15.10 3.74
C TRP A 63 -1.00 -13.79 3.12
N GLY A 64 -1.11 -13.64 1.80
CA GLY A 64 -0.82 -12.38 1.10
C GLY A 64 -1.70 -11.21 1.56
N ALA A 65 -2.95 -11.47 1.92
CA ALA A 65 -3.88 -10.45 2.40
C ALA A 65 -3.39 -9.73 3.68
N PHE A 66 -2.62 -10.42 4.53
CA PHE A 66 -2.05 -9.84 5.76
C PHE A 66 -0.77 -9.05 5.52
N THR A 67 0.00 -9.39 4.49
CA THR A 67 1.28 -8.73 4.20
C THR A 67 1.13 -7.51 3.31
N TYR A 68 0.17 -7.53 2.39
CA TYR A 68 -0.07 -6.45 1.44
C TYR A 68 -0.33 -5.07 2.09
N PRO A 69 -1.09 -4.94 3.19
CA PRO A 69 -1.29 -3.65 3.87
C PRO A 69 -0.01 -3.01 4.42
N ILE A 70 1.08 -3.76 4.58
CA ILE A 70 2.38 -3.20 4.97
C ILE A 70 2.91 -2.23 3.91
N ALA A 71 2.52 -2.40 2.64
CA ALA A 71 2.86 -1.45 1.58
C ALA A 71 2.35 -0.03 1.87
N PHE A 72 1.13 0.10 2.42
CA PHE A 72 0.59 1.40 2.84
C PHE A 72 1.40 2.01 3.98
N LEU A 73 1.82 1.21 4.97
CA LEU A 73 2.70 1.68 6.03
C LEU A 73 4.02 2.22 5.50
N VAL A 74 4.64 1.54 4.53
CA VAL A 74 5.89 1.99 3.90
C VAL A 74 5.69 3.32 3.17
N THR A 75 4.61 3.46 2.41
CA THR A 75 4.28 4.71 1.70
C THR A 75 3.94 5.85 2.65
N ASP A 76 3.19 5.60 3.72
CA ASP A 76 2.82 6.59 4.73
C ASP A 76 4.05 7.15 5.44
N ILE A 77 4.95 6.27 5.89
CA ILE A 77 6.21 6.66 6.53
C ILE A 77 7.09 7.46 5.56
N THR A 78 7.17 7.00 4.30
CA THR A 78 7.94 7.69 3.26
C THR A 78 7.35 9.06 2.96
N ASN A 79 6.03 9.16 2.83
CA ASN A 79 5.32 10.41 2.58
C ASN A 79 5.51 11.40 3.74
N ARG A 80 5.39 10.91 4.98
CA ARG A 80 5.60 11.75 6.16
C ARG A 80 7.01 12.29 6.24
N ARG A 81 8.03 11.46 5.93
CA ARG A 81 9.44 11.81 6.07
C ARG A 81 9.98 12.62 4.89
N PHE A 82 9.65 12.23 3.67
CA PHE A 82 10.28 12.74 2.44
C PHE A 82 9.29 13.47 1.53
N GLY A 83 8.01 13.47 1.87
CA GLY A 83 6.95 14.09 1.09
C GLY A 83 6.38 13.19 -0.02
N PRO A 84 5.30 13.65 -0.68
CA PRO A 84 4.52 12.84 -1.61
C PRO A 84 5.28 12.50 -2.91
N GLY A 85 6.21 13.33 -3.33
CA GLY A 85 7.03 13.06 -4.53
C GLY A 85 7.87 11.80 -4.36
N GLN A 86 8.57 11.66 -3.24
CA GLN A 86 9.39 10.48 -2.95
C GLN A 86 8.53 9.24 -2.66
N ALA A 87 7.39 9.40 -2.00
CA ALA A 87 6.46 8.30 -1.80
C ALA A 87 5.96 7.73 -3.13
N ARG A 88 5.66 8.57 -4.13
CA ARG A 88 5.29 8.11 -5.49
C ARG A 88 6.40 7.33 -6.18
N ILE A 89 7.66 7.72 -6.00
CA ILE A 89 8.81 6.96 -6.54
C ILE A 89 8.87 5.56 -5.93
N VAL A 90 8.68 5.44 -4.61
CA VAL A 90 8.63 4.14 -3.92
C VAL A 90 7.46 3.30 -4.44
N VAL A 91 6.28 3.89 -4.64
CA VAL A 91 5.12 3.21 -5.23
C VAL A 91 5.43 2.71 -6.64
N LEU A 92 6.02 3.55 -7.50
CA LEU A 92 6.36 3.17 -8.87
C LEU A 92 7.41 2.06 -8.94
N ALA A 93 8.38 2.07 -8.01
CA ALA A 93 9.36 0.97 -7.91
C ALA A 93 8.68 -0.35 -7.50
N GLY A 94 7.78 -0.32 -6.51
CA GLY A 94 6.98 -1.48 -6.13
C GLY A 94 6.07 -1.96 -7.25
N PHE A 95 5.42 -1.04 -7.97
CA PHE A 95 4.57 -1.35 -9.11
C PHE A 95 5.34 -2.04 -10.24
N ALA A 96 6.51 -1.52 -10.62
CA ALA A 96 7.33 -2.12 -11.67
C ALA A 96 7.70 -3.58 -11.33
N LEU A 97 8.08 -3.84 -10.06
CA LEU A 97 8.34 -5.19 -9.60
C LEU A 97 7.08 -6.06 -9.58
N ALA A 98 5.95 -5.53 -9.09
CA ALA A 98 4.68 -6.26 -9.06
C ALA A 98 4.25 -6.71 -10.45
N VAL A 99 4.39 -5.84 -11.46
CA VAL A 99 4.10 -6.18 -12.87
C VAL A 99 4.99 -7.31 -13.35
N VAL A 100 6.31 -7.25 -13.12
CA VAL A 100 7.24 -8.30 -13.52
C VAL A 100 6.88 -9.64 -12.88
N LEU A 101 6.59 -9.65 -11.58
CA LEU A 101 6.21 -10.87 -10.86
C LEU A 101 4.86 -11.42 -11.37
N SER A 102 3.89 -10.56 -11.56
CA SER A 102 2.55 -10.96 -12.03
C SER A 102 2.58 -11.57 -13.43
N LEU A 103 3.45 -11.09 -14.32
CA LEU A 103 3.62 -11.68 -15.65
C LEU A 103 4.17 -13.12 -15.60
N TRP A 104 4.88 -13.48 -14.53
CA TRP A 104 5.46 -14.82 -14.34
C TRP A 104 4.59 -15.76 -13.50
N LEU A 105 3.87 -15.22 -12.53
CA LEU A 105 3.18 -16.01 -11.49
C LEU A 105 1.66 -16.06 -11.66
N ALA A 106 1.07 -15.15 -12.45
CA ALA A 106 -0.36 -14.99 -12.56
C ALA A 106 -0.86 -15.07 -14.01
N THR A 107 -2.18 -15.24 -14.19
CA THR A 107 -2.80 -15.10 -15.51
C THR A 107 -2.75 -13.63 -15.95
N PRO A 108 -2.77 -13.33 -17.28
CA PRO A 108 -2.77 -11.95 -17.77
C PRO A 108 -3.87 -11.07 -17.14
N ARG A 109 -5.06 -11.63 -16.95
CA ARG A 109 -6.19 -10.94 -16.33
C ARG A 109 -5.89 -10.56 -14.87
N ILE A 110 -5.37 -11.49 -14.08
CA ILE A 110 -4.97 -11.23 -12.69
C ILE A 110 -3.81 -10.23 -12.64
N ALA A 111 -2.85 -10.31 -13.55
CA ALA A 111 -1.74 -9.36 -13.62
C ALA A 111 -2.22 -7.92 -13.89
N VAL A 112 -3.15 -7.73 -14.83
CA VAL A 112 -3.76 -6.43 -15.11
C VAL A 112 -4.57 -5.93 -13.90
N ALA A 113 -5.38 -6.81 -13.30
CA ALA A 113 -6.20 -6.46 -12.14
C ALA A 113 -5.34 -6.01 -10.96
N SER A 114 -4.33 -6.81 -10.59
CA SER A 114 -3.45 -6.51 -9.43
C SER A 114 -2.59 -5.27 -9.66
N GLY A 115 -2.00 -5.12 -10.85
CA GLY A 115 -1.20 -3.95 -11.19
C GLY A 115 -2.03 -2.67 -11.17
N THR A 116 -3.22 -2.68 -11.76
CA THR A 116 -4.13 -1.53 -11.80
C THR A 116 -4.59 -1.14 -10.39
N ALA A 117 -5.06 -2.12 -9.62
CA ALA A 117 -5.53 -1.90 -8.25
C ALA A 117 -4.39 -1.34 -7.38
N PHE A 118 -3.21 -1.98 -7.38
CA PHE A 118 -2.04 -1.51 -6.63
C PHE A 118 -1.69 -0.07 -6.96
N LEU A 119 -1.51 0.24 -8.25
CA LEU A 119 -1.05 1.57 -8.66
C LEU A 119 -2.04 2.66 -8.27
N ILE A 120 -3.32 2.47 -8.58
CA ILE A 120 -4.36 3.47 -8.33
C ILE A 120 -4.57 3.65 -6.82
N ALA A 121 -4.68 2.57 -6.05
CA ALA A 121 -4.90 2.63 -4.61
C ALA A 121 -3.71 3.27 -3.88
N GLN A 122 -2.48 2.90 -4.21
CA GLN A 122 -1.28 3.46 -3.59
C GLN A 122 -1.10 4.96 -3.92
N LEU A 123 -1.39 5.39 -5.16
CA LEU A 123 -1.33 6.81 -5.51
C LEU A 123 -2.45 7.62 -4.84
N LEU A 124 -3.62 7.02 -4.65
CA LEU A 124 -4.71 7.61 -3.88
C LEU A 124 -4.30 7.78 -2.40
N ASP A 125 -3.75 6.72 -1.81
CA ASP A 125 -3.24 6.73 -0.43
C ASP A 125 -2.23 7.86 -0.23
N VAL A 126 -1.19 7.93 -1.04
CA VAL A 126 -0.18 9.00 -1.01
C VAL A 126 -0.82 10.39 -1.08
N SER A 127 -1.84 10.56 -1.91
CA SER A 127 -2.50 11.85 -2.13
C SER A 127 -3.38 12.25 -0.94
N LEU A 128 -4.17 11.31 -0.42
CA LEU A 128 -5.02 11.53 0.76
C LEU A 128 -4.18 11.73 2.01
N PHE A 129 -3.17 10.90 2.22
CA PHE A 129 -2.25 11.04 3.35
C PHE A 129 -1.60 12.42 3.36
N ASN A 130 -1.09 12.89 2.21
CA ASN A 130 -0.45 14.20 2.10
C ASN A 130 -1.40 15.35 2.47
N ARG A 131 -2.69 15.25 2.13
CA ARG A 131 -3.70 16.24 2.52
C ARG A 131 -3.99 16.23 4.02
N LEU A 132 -3.94 15.05 4.65
CA LEU A 132 -4.37 14.83 6.02
C LEU A 132 -3.21 14.86 7.03
N ARG A 133 -1.96 14.75 6.61
CA ARG A 133 -0.78 14.61 7.49
C ARG A 133 -0.55 15.81 8.42
N TYR A 134 -1.09 16.97 8.08
CA TYR A 134 -1.03 18.18 8.90
C TYR A 134 -2.18 18.29 9.91
N SER A 135 -3.06 17.29 9.97
CA SER A 135 -4.13 17.22 10.98
C SER A 135 -3.54 17.16 12.39
N LYS A 136 -4.21 17.78 13.35
CA LYS A 136 -3.84 17.72 14.78
C LYS A 136 -3.83 16.28 15.33
N THR A 137 -4.56 15.37 14.69
CA THR A 137 -4.72 13.98 15.11
C THR A 137 -3.76 13.10 14.31
N TRP A 138 -2.77 12.52 14.96
CA TRP A 138 -1.68 11.74 14.36
C TRP A 138 -2.14 10.50 13.56
N TRP A 139 -3.24 9.86 13.98
CA TRP A 139 -3.78 8.64 13.35
C TRP A 139 -4.70 8.93 12.17
N LYS A 140 -5.22 10.15 12.05
CA LYS A 140 -6.22 10.50 11.03
C LYS A 140 -5.69 10.31 9.60
N ALA A 141 -4.47 10.74 9.34
CA ALA A 141 -3.88 10.59 8.02
C ALA A 141 -3.75 9.10 7.63
N PRO A 142 -3.03 8.23 8.35
CA PRO A 142 -2.86 6.85 7.95
C PRO A 142 -4.18 6.06 7.92
N VAL A 143 -5.09 6.27 8.86
CA VAL A 143 -6.36 5.52 8.86
C VAL A 143 -7.22 5.89 7.67
N VAL A 144 -7.46 7.19 7.44
CA VAL A 144 -8.37 7.62 6.38
C VAL A 144 -7.79 7.33 5.01
N SER A 145 -6.48 7.55 4.79
CA SER A 145 -5.88 7.25 3.50
C SER A 145 -5.87 5.76 3.21
N SER A 146 -5.36 4.94 4.15
CA SER A 146 -5.21 3.50 3.92
C SER A 146 -6.56 2.75 3.87
N VAL A 147 -7.56 3.14 4.68
CA VAL A 147 -8.90 2.53 4.57
C VAL A 147 -9.55 2.87 3.24
N THR A 148 -9.51 4.15 2.82
CA THR A 148 -10.08 4.57 1.53
C THR A 148 -9.37 3.89 0.36
N ALA A 149 -8.05 3.81 0.41
CA ALA A 149 -7.26 3.13 -0.60
C ALA A 149 -7.53 1.62 -0.62
N SER A 150 -7.70 0.98 0.55
CA SER A 150 -8.05 -0.45 0.65
C SER A 150 -9.41 -0.76 0.04
N VAL A 151 -10.42 0.08 0.26
CA VAL A 151 -11.74 -0.07 -0.38
C VAL A 151 -11.61 -0.01 -1.90
N LEU A 152 -10.87 0.98 -2.41
CA LEU A 152 -10.66 1.12 -3.85
C LEU A 152 -9.85 -0.04 -4.43
N ASP A 153 -8.78 -0.45 -3.76
CA ASP A 153 -7.94 -1.58 -4.16
C ASP A 153 -8.75 -2.87 -4.29
N THR A 154 -9.51 -3.21 -3.24
CA THR A 154 -10.37 -4.40 -3.22
C THR A 154 -11.42 -4.34 -4.32
N ALA A 155 -12.12 -3.19 -4.47
CA ALA A 155 -13.13 -3.03 -5.50
C ALA A 155 -12.55 -3.17 -6.91
N LEU A 156 -11.41 -2.53 -7.20
CA LEU A 156 -10.75 -2.62 -8.49
C LEU A 156 -10.22 -4.02 -8.77
N PHE A 157 -9.47 -4.59 -7.82
CA PHE A 157 -8.88 -5.91 -8.01
C PHE A 157 -9.93 -6.98 -8.30
N PHE A 158 -10.90 -7.15 -7.41
CA PHE A 158 -11.89 -8.23 -7.55
C PHE A 158 -12.81 -8.02 -8.75
N THR A 159 -13.19 -6.79 -9.06
CA THR A 159 -14.00 -6.51 -10.25
C THR A 159 -13.23 -6.82 -11.53
N LEU A 160 -11.99 -6.36 -11.68
CA LEU A 160 -11.19 -6.61 -12.88
C LEU A 160 -10.82 -8.09 -13.01
N ALA A 161 -10.48 -8.73 -11.90
CA ALA A 161 -10.07 -10.13 -11.88
C ALA A 161 -11.22 -11.10 -12.19
N PHE A 162 -12.43 -10.85 -11.65
CA PHE A 162 -13.46 -11.89 -11.58
C PHE A 162 -14.83 -11.50 -12.16
N ALA A 163 -15.14 -10.22 -12.40
CA ALA A 163 -16.45 -9.85 -12.93
C ALA A 163 -16.68 -10.47 -14.32
N ALA A 164 -17.78 -11.21 -14.48
CA ALA A 164 -18.10 -11.94 -15.70
C ALA A 164 -18.26 -11.01 -16.93
N SER A 165 -18.63 -9.74 -16.72
CA SER A 165 -18.73 -8.74 -17.78
C SER A 165 -17.40 -8.32 -18.41
N LEU A 166 -16.27 -8.60 -17.75
CA LEU A 166 -14.93 -8.19 -18.18
C LEU A 166 -14.14 -9.32 -18.87
N VAL A 167 -14.83 -10.20 -19.59
CA VAL A 167 -14.23 -11.31 -20.36
C VAL A 167 -13.19 -10.84 -21.38
N VAL A 168 -13.23 -9.57 -21.78
CA VAL A 168 -12.25 -8.96 -22.68
C VAL A 168 -10.82 -8.95 -22.09
N LEU A 169 -10.68 -8.97 -20.77
CA LEU A 169 -9.40 -9.03 -20.08
C LEU A 169 -8.83 -10.45 -19.97
N GLY A 170 -9.65 -11.46 -20.28
CA GLY A 170 -9.28 -12.86 -20.19
C GLY A 170 -10.49 -13.76 -19.86
N PRO A 171 -10.33 -15.08 -19.92
CA PRO A 171 -11.42 -16.02 -19.64
C PRO A 171 -11.95 -15.82 -18.21
N ASN A 172 -13.25 -16.11 -18.04
CA ASN A 172 -13.85 -16.13 -16.72
C ASN A 172 -13.32 -17.32 -15.90
N ASP A 173 -13.24 -17.14 -14.61
CA ASP A 173 -13.03 -18.21 -13.64
C ASP A 173 -14.42 -18.70 -13.20
N ASP A 174 -14.84 -19.87 -13.69
CA ASP A 174 -16.17 -20.41 -13.44
C ASP A 174 -16.43 -20.65 -11.96
N PHE A 175 -15.41 -21.04 -11.20
CA PHE A 175 -15.50 -21.22 -9.75
C PHE A 175 -15.70 -19.88 -9.01
N ALA A 176 -15.04 -18.83 -9.46
CA ALA A 176 -15.17 -17.50 -8.86
C ALA A 176 -16.55 -16.86 -9.12
N ILE A 177 -17.13 -17.09 -10.31
CA ILE A 177 -18.45 -16.51 -10.68
C ILE A 177 -19.63 -17.36 -10.24
N GLU A 178 -19.40 -18.59 -9.80
CA GLU A 178 -20.45 -19.47 -9.28
C GLU A 178 -21.18 -18.82 -8.10
N ALA A 179 -22.52 -18.95 -8.07
CA ALA A 179 -23.33 -18.45 -6.97
C ALA A 179 -23.03 -19.23 -5.68
N ALA A 180 -22.73 -18.51 -4.62
CA ALA A 180 -22.43 -19.05 -3.31
C ALA A 180 -23.07 -18.18 -2.21
N PRO A 181 -23.37 -18.74 -1.02
CA PRO A 181 -23.86 -17.95 0.10
C PRO A 181 -22.89 -16.82 0.45
N LEU A 182 -23.36 -15.58 0.48
CA LEU A 182 -22.57 -14.44 0.88
C LEU A 182 -22.48 -14.38 2.42
N PHE A 183 -21.50 -15.09 2.99
CA PHE A 183 -21.38 -15.30 4.45
C PHE A 183 -22.72 -15.78 5.06
N ALA A 184 -23.09 -15.26 6.23
CA ALA A 184 -24.37 -15.58 6.92
C ALA A 184 -25.52 -14.63 6.53
N LEU A 185 -25.43 -13.89 5.41
CA LEU A 185 -26.42 -12.87 5.03
C LEU A 185 -27.68 -13.41 4.33
N GLY A 186 -27.74 -14.73 4.07
CA GLY A 186 -28.95 -15.41 3.59
C GLY A 186 -29.33 -15.16 2.12
N PHE A 187 -28.43 -14.57 1.31
CA PHE A 187 -28.60 -14.47 -0.13
C PHE A 187 -27.36 -14.99 -0.87
N GLU A 188 -27.56 -15.41 -2.10
CA GLU A 188 -26.50 -15.90 -2.98
C GLU A 188 -25.89 -14.77 -3.81
N ALA A 189 -24.58 -14.79 -3.96
CA ALA A 189 -23.81 -13.89 -4.79
C ALA A 189 -22.64 -14.64 -5.43
N PRO A 190 -22.00 -14.10 -6.49
CA PRO A 190 -20.77 -14.67 -7.00
C PRO A 190 -19.72 -14.83 -5.88
N ARG A 191 -19.09 -16.00 -5.83
CA ARG A 191 -18.13 -16.39 -4.77
C ARG A 191 -17.03 -15.33 -4.53
N TRP A 192 -16.55 -14.70 -5.60
CA TRP A 192 -15.53 -13.66 -5.49
C TRP A 192 -15.96 -12.45 -4.63
N MET A 193 -17.26 -12.21 -4.46
CA MET A 193 -17.73 -11.12 -3.56
C MET A 193 -17.46 -11.46 -2.09
N SER A 194 -17.55 -12.72 -1.70
CA SER A 194 -17.17 -13.16 -0.36
C SER A 194 -15.67 -12.98 -0.14
N TRP A 195 -14.84 -13.31 -1.15
CA TRP A 195 -13.41 -13.08 -1.09
C TRP A 195 -13.06 -11.58 -0.98
N ALA A 196 -13.76 -10.74 -1.75
CA ALA A 196 -13.56 -9.29 -1.69
C ALA A 196 -13.89 -8.72 -0.30
N LEU A 197 -14.97 -9.15 0.31
CA LEU A 197 -15.35 -8.73 1.66
C LEU A 197 -14.35 -9.24 2.71
N GLY A 198 -13.89 -10.48 2.58
CA GLY A 198 -12.85 -11.06 3.44
C GLY A 198 -11.54 -10.29 3.33
N ASP A 199 -11.07 -10.03 2.12
CA ASP A 199 -9.88 -9.22 1.84
C ASP A 199 -9.98 -7.82 2.46
N LEU A 200 -11.10 -7.14 2.25
CA LEU A 200 -11.33 -5.82 2.83
C LEU A 200 -11.33 -5.85 4.37
N ALA A 201 -11.96 -6.85 4.97
CA ALA A 201 -11.98 -6.99 6.43
C ALA A 201 -10.56 -7.18 6.99
N VAL A 202 -9.73 -8.02 6.35
CA VAL A 202 -8.33 -8.20 6.73
C VAL A 202 -7.53 -6.90 6.56
N LYS A 203 -7.72 -6.17 5.47
CA LYS A 203 -7.04 -4.90 5.22
C LYS A 203 -7.39 -3.85 6.28
N VAL A 204 -8.68 -3.71 6.63
CA VAL A 204 -9.11 -2.78 7.69
C VAL A 204 -8.54 -3.17 9.05
N LEU A 205 -8.55 -4.46 9.38
CA LEU A 205 -7.92 -4.97 10.61
C LEU A 205 -6.41 -4.68 10.61
N ALA A 206 -5.74 -4.94 9.50
CA ALA A 206 -4.31 -4.67 9.36
C ALA A 206 -3.99 -3.17 9.50
N VAL A 207 -4.80 -2.26 8.95
CA VAL A 207 -4.64 -0.82 9.17
C VAL A 207 -4.69 -0.50 10.66
N ALA A 208 -5.66 -1.06 11.41
CA ALA A 208 -5.76 -0.85 12.86
C ALA A 208 -4.52 -1.37 13.61
N LEU A 209 -4.03 -2.56 13.28
CA LEU A 209 -2.84 -3.15 13.89
C LEU A 209 -1.56 -2.38 13.55
N LEU A 210 -1.43 -1.93 12.30
CA LEU A 210 -0.26 -1.18 11.81
C LEU A 210 -0.17 0.25 12.36
N LEU A 211 -1.23 0.77 13.00
CA LEU A 211 -1.14 2.03 13.74
C LEU A 211 -0.13 1.96 14.90
N VAL A 212 0.06 0.77 15.51
CA VAL A 212 1.03 0.60 16.60
C VAL A 212 2.46 0.85 16.12
N PRO A 213 3.01 0.09 15.13
CA PRO A 213 4.35 0.37 14.63
C PRO A 213 4.44 1.76 13.99
N TYR A 214 3.40 2.24 13.31
CA TYR A 214 3.37 3.60 12.78
C TYR A 214 3.58 4.64 13.90
N ARG A 215 2.85 4.54 15.02
CA ARG A 215 2.98 5.44 16.17
C ARG A 215 4.37 5.43 16.77
N LEU A 216 4.99 4.26 16.88
CA LEU A 216 6.37 4.14 17.37
C LEU A 216 7.37 4.81 16.43
N LEU A 217 7.21 4.60 15.13
CA LEU A 217 8.14 5.10 14.12
C LEU A 217 8.06 6.62 13.94
N ILE A 218 6.87 7.23 14.02
CA ILE A 218 6.75 8.69 13.88
C ILE A 218 7.50 9.46 14.97
N GLY A 219 7.71 8.86 16.15
CA GLY A 219 8.53 9.47 17.19
C GLY A 219 10.00 9.66 16.80
N PHE A 220 10.49 8.86 15.86
CA PHE A 220 11.87 8.92 15.34
C PHE A 220 11.98 9.67 13.99
N ILE A 221 10.84 10.05 13.39
CA ILE A 221 10.78 10.66 12.06
C ILE A 221 10.70 12.19 12.21
N ARG A 222 11.70 12.89 11.68
CA ARG A 222 11.61 14.34 11.48
C ARG A 222 10.76 14.61 10.25
N GLU A 223 9.67 15.36 10.39
CA GLU A 223 8.75 15.65 9.27
C GLU A 223 9.46 16.44 8.16
N ALA A 224 9.16 16.08 6.90
CA ALA A 224 9.60 16.86 5.75
C ALA A 224 8.79 18.16 5.71
N GLY A 225 9.45 19.29 5.93
CA GLY A 225 8.86 20.63 5.87
C GLY A 225 7.93 20.91 7.04
N SER A 226 8.50 21.28 8.20
CA SER A 226 7.71 21.73 9.37
C SER A 226 7.12 23.13 9.21
N GLN A 227 7.28 23.78 8.06
CA GLN A 227 6.68 25.08 7.78
C GLN A 227 5.32 24.86 7.09
N ARG A 228 4.26 25.20 7.79
CA ARG A 228 2.95 25.45 7.16
C ARG A 228 3.15 26.62 6.19
N PRO A 229 2.49 26.57 4.99
CA PRO A 229 2.50 27.70 4.05
C PRO A 229 2.03 29.02 4.68
N ASP A 230 1.29 28.95 5.75
CA ASP A 230 0.64 30.10 6.43
C ASP A 230 1.60 30.83 7.41
N GLU A 231 2.73 30.23 7.82
CA GLU A 231 3.72 30.91 8.69
C GLU A 231 4.81 31.67 7.93
N ALA A 232 4.86 31.54 6.60
CA ALA A 232 5.80 32.28 5.73
C ALA A 232 5.23 33.63 5.26
N ALA A 233 4.03 34.04 5.73
CA ALA A 233 3.34 35.26 5.33
C ALA A 233 3.09 36.22 6.49
N VAL A 234 3.98 36.25 7.52
CA VAL A 234 3.98 37.30 8.56
C VAL A 234 5.34 38.01 8.61
#